data_acf573913c1c12b9ed0334c675e3ac93
#
_entry.id   acf573913c1c12b9ed0334c675e3ac93
#
_cell.length_a   1.000
_cell.length_b   1.000
_cell.length_c   1.000
_cell.angle_alpha   90.00
_cell.angle_beta   90.00
_cell.angle_gamma   90.00
#
_symmetry.space_group_name_H-M   'P 1'
#
loop_
_entity.id
_entity.type
_entity.pdbx_description
1 polymer ?
#
loop_
_entity_poly.entity_id
_entity_poly.type
_entity_poly.pdbx_seq_one_letter_code
_entity_poly.pdbx_strand_id
1 'polypeptide(L)'
;MDGNNFLSEQLVENKEVFLEFATSKFLKFGSKRYTIDDFAHEMGISKKTIYQHFSSKEDIVQESLVFMLDKIKDQIENMVEKEKSNPIQGVISIYRIGFYNLKRFSPSFLLGLKKYYPKVKEQFNDFRTKEVHTPVLRLLKQAQTNVQIRANVNLALTCKLYLNRLEYVLFTNNNLFDQYSNQELLEHLIINNLRGIASDPTYMDREAIGAAL
;
A
#
# COMPACT_ATOMS: atom_id res chain seq x y z
N MET A 1 14.45 -11.25 -33.73
CA MET A 1 15.21 -10.00 -33.58
C MET A 1 14.20 -8.90 -33.31
N ASP A 2 14.41 -8.09 -32.29
CA ASP A 2 13.98 -6.70 -32.06
C ASP A 2 12.97 -6.34 -30.96
N GLY A 3 12.42 -7.27 -30.21
CA GLY A 3 11.62 -6.89 -29.03
C GLY A 3 12.48 -6.44 -27.82
N ASN A 4 13.69 -6.95 -27.70
CA ASN A 4 14.60 -6.64 -26.58
C ASN A 4 15.30 -5.27 -26.76
N ASN A 5 15.53 -4.82 -27.98
CA ASN A 5 16.22 -3.57 -28.26
C ASN A 5 15.29 -2.36 -28.03
N PHE A 6 14.02 -2.49 -28.38
CA PHE A 6 13.01 -1.44 -28.16
C PHE A 6 12.73 -1.18 -26.68
N LEU A 7 12.65 -2.22 -25.88
CA LEU A 7 12.53 -2.11 -24.42
C LEU A 7 13.78 -1.49 -23.79
N SER A 8 14.99 -1.84 -24.26
CA SER A 8 16.23 -1.29 -23.72
C SER A 8 16.41 0.20 -24.02
N GLU A 9 15.99 0.66 -25.21
CA GLU A 9 16.03 2.09 -25.58
C GLU A 9 15.00 2.90 -24.78
N GLN A 10 13.76 2.43 -24.62
CA GLN A 10 12.76 3.08 -23.80
C GLN A 10 13.14 3.12 -22.31
N LEU A 11 13.82 2.09 -21.80
CA LEU A 11 14.24 2.00 -20.40
C LEU A 11 15.38 2.96 -20.07
N VAL A 12 16.20 3.32 -21.05
CA VAL A 12 17.28 4.31 -20.90
C VAL A 12 16.73 5.75 -20.91
N GLU A 13 15.63 5.99 -21.62
CA GLU A 13 15.01 7.31 -21.75
C GLU A 13 13.92 7.57 -20.69
N ASN A 14 13.34 6.53 -20.09
CA ASN A 14 12.23 6.71 -19.14
C ASN A 14 12.48 6.00 -17.80
N LYS A 15 12.92 6.80 -16.82
CA LYS A 15 13.17 6.37 -15.44
C LYS A 15 11.96 5.68 -14.81
N GLU A 16 10.73 6.06 -15.17
CA GLU A 16 9.50 5.46 -14.63
C GLU A 16 9.35 4.00 -15.05
N VAL A 17 9.66 3.67 -16.30
CA VAL A 17 9.62 2.29 -16.81
C VAL A 17 10.60 1.40 -16.04
N PHE A 18 11.81 1.93 -15.75
CA PHE A 18 12.77 1.23 -14.90
C PHE A 18 12.22 1.02 -13.49
N LEU A 19 11.66 2.06 -12.88
CA LEU A 19 11.12 1.98 -11.51
C LEU A 19 9.91 1.02 -11.44
N GLU A 20 9.06 0.98 -12.44
CA GLU A 20 7.96 0.02 -12.52
C GLU A 20 8.47 -1.42 -12.56
N PHE A 21 9.46 -1.69 -13.43
CA PHE A 21 10.11 -2.99 -13.52
C PHE A 21 10.80 -3.34 -12.20
N ALA A 22 11.62 -2.45 -11.64
CA ALA A 22 12.35 -2.65 -10.39
C ALA A 22 11.39 -2.93 -9.23
N THR A 23 10.30 -2.16 -9.13
CA THR A 23 9.25 -2.38 -8.14
C THR A 23 8.67 -3.79 -8.24
N SER A 24 8.32 -4.23 -9.46
CA SER A 24 7.76 -5.58 -9.68
C SER A 24 8.70 -6.69 -9.20
N LYS A 25 10.01 -6.54 -9.45
CA LYS A 25 11.04 -7.49 -9.04
C LYS A 25 11.29 -7.50 -7.55
N PHE A 26 11.37 -6.32 -6.95
CA PHE A 26 11.54 -6.19 -5.50
C PHE A 26 10.35 -6.74 -4.72
N LEU A 27 9.13 -6.49 -5.18
CA LEU A 27 7.91 -7.04 -4.58
C LEU A 27 7.89 -8.57 -4.62
N LYS A 28 8.33 -9.16 -5.74
CA LYS A 28 8.31 -10.61 -5.96
C LYS A 28 9.45 -11.33 -5.25
N PHE A 29 10.68 -10.85 -5.41
CA PHE A 29 11.90 -11.56 -4.99
C PHE A 29 12.53 -10.99 -3.72
N GLY A 30 12.09 -9.81 -3.28
CA GLY A 30 12.70 -9.05 -2.18
C GLY A 30 13.91 -8.23 -2.64
N SER A 31 14.02 -7.04 -2.09
CA SER A 31 15.05 -6.06 -2.47
C SER A 31 16.50 -6.52 -2.21
N LYS A 32 16.72 -7.44 -1.27
CA LYS A 32 18.07 -7.98 -1.01
C LYS A 32 18.50 -9.00 -2.06
N ARG A 33 17.61 -9.88 -2.48
CA ARG A 33 17.95 -10.99 -3.39
C ARG A 33 18.14 -10.53 -4.82
N TYR A 34 17.32 -9.62 -5.32
CA TYR A 34 17.40 -9.13 -6.69
C TYR A 34 18.55 -8.11 -6.81
N THR A 35 19.51 -8.38 -7.66
CA THR A 35 20.78 -7.62 -7.75
C THR A 35 20.80 -6.65 -8.92
N ILE A 36 21.81 -5.77 -8.98
CA ILE A 36 22.03 -4.90 -10.15
C ILE A 36 22.40 -5.74 -11.39
N ASP A 37 23.06 -6.88 -11.20
CA ASP A 37 23.37 -7.82 -12.28
C ASP A 37 22.11 -8.42 -12.87
N ASP A 38 21.12 -8.77 -12.02
CA ASP A 38 19.85 -9.29 -12.47
C ASP A 38 19.08 -8.23 -13.27
N PHE A 39 19.08 -6.98 -12.83
CA PHE A 39 18.51 -5.87 -13.60
C PHE A 39 19.16 -5.71 -14.96
N ALA A 40 20.49 -5.62 -14.98
CA ALA A 40 21.27 -5.44 -16.20
C ALA A 40 21.00 -6.57 -17.20
N HIS A 41 20.97 -7.82 -16.70
CA HIS A 41 20.75 -9.01 -17.53
C HIS A 41 19.31 -9.05 -18.09
N GLU A 42 18.30 -8.91 -17.22
CA GLU A 42 16.91 -9.05 -17.66
C GLU A 42 16.45 -7.88 -18.55
N MET A 43 17.02 -6.69 -18.36
CA MET A 43 16.70 -5.49 -19.16
C MET A 43 17.57 -5.36 -20.42
N GLY A 44 18.62 -6.18 -20.56
CA GLY A 44 19.54 -6.09 -21.68
C GLY A 44 20.39 -4.83 -21.71
N ILE A 45 20.64 -4.18 -20.55
CA ILE A 45 21.42 -2.93 -20.41
C ILE A 45 22.67 -3.15 -19.58
N SER A 46 23.61 -2.21 -19.65
CA SER A 46 24.83 -2.30 -18.83
C SER A 46 24.58 -1.80 -17.40
N LYS A 47 25.34 -2.33 -16.41
CA LYS A 47 25.36 -1.74 -15.06
C LYS A 47 25.71 -0.25 -15.08
N LYS A 48 26.61 0.16 -16.00
CA LYS A 48 26.98 1.56 -16.16
C LYS A 48 25.77 2.42 -16.51
N THR A 49 24.88 1.93 -17.36
CA THR A 49 23.63 2.60 -17.72
C THR A 49 22.72 2.76 -16.48
N ILE A 50 22.58 1.72 -15.67
CA ILE A 50 21.80 1.81 -14.42
C ILE A 50 22.40 2.87 -13.49
N TYR A 51 23.73 2.86 -13.30
CA TYR A 51 24.42 3.81 -12.42
C TYR A 51 24.50 5.25 -12.98
N GLN A 52 24.10 5.50 -14.22
CA GLN A 52 23.87 6.86 -14.73
C GLN A 52 22.62 7.51 -14.14
N HIS A 53 21.63 6.71 -13.73
CA HIS A 53 20.35 7.18 -13.19
C HIS A 53 20.23 7.03 -11.68
N PHE A 54 20.99 6.11 -11.08
CA PHE A 54 20.91 5.78 -9.65
C PHE A 54 22.30 5.68 -9.05
N SER A 55 22.52 6.30 -7.91
CA SER A 55 23.83 6.31 -7.25
C SER A 55 24.18 4.98 -6.57
N SER A 56 23.17 4.20 -6.21
CA SER A 56 23.33 2.94 -5.49
C SER A 56 22.10 2.04 -5.64
N LYS A 57 22.24 0.77 -5.21
CA LYS A 57 21.07 -0.12 -5.11
C LYS A 57 20.05 0.37 -4.07
N GLU A 58 20.51 0.98 -2.98
CA GLU A 58 19.62 1.58 -1.97
C GLU A 58 18.76 2.68 -2.58
N ASP A 59 19.34 3.48 -3.45
CA ASP A 59 18.66 4.53 -4.20
C ASP A 59 17.55 3.97 -5.10
N ILE A 60 17.85 2.87 -5.83
CA ILE A 60 16.82 2.17 -6.61
C ILE A 60 15.70 1.63 -5.72
N VAL A 61 16.02 1.03 -4.57
CA VAL A 61 15.01 0.52 -3.62
C VAL A 61 14.14 1.65 -3.09
N GLN A 62 14.76 2.78 -2.74
CA GLN A 62 14.08 3.97 -2.25
C GLN A 62 13.14 4.55 -3.30
N GLU A 63 13.65 4.83 -4.50
CA GLU A 63 12.85 5.42 -5.56
C GLU A 63 11.74 4.48 -6.05
N SER A 64 11.99 3.17 -6.12
CA SER A 64 10.95 2.18 -6.42
C SER A 64 9.83 2.17 -5.38
N LEU A 65 10.18 2.31 -4.09
CA LEU A 65 9.17 2.42 -3.03
C LEU A 65 8.36 3.70 -3.19
N VAL A 66 9.02 4.86 -3.36
CA VAL A 66 8.35 6.16 -3.53
C VAL A 66 7.40 6.10 -4.72
N PHE A 67 7.87 5.66 -5.88
CA PHE A 67 7.08 5.51 -7.10
C PHE A 67 5.79 4.68 -6.88
N MET A 68 5.91 3.57 -6.15
CA MET A 68 4.75 2.74 -5.83
C MET A 68 3.81 3.42 -4.82
N LEU A 69 4.37 4.08 -3.80
CA LEU A 69 3.56 4.76 -2.78
C LEU A 69 2.81 5.96 -3.35
N ASP A 70 3.40 6.69 -4.31
CA ASP A 70 2.74 7.79 -5.01
C ASP A 70 1.52 7.28 -5.80
N LYS A 71 1.65 6.17 -6.52
CA LYS A 71 0.50 5.53 -7.19
C LYS A 71 -0.62 5.13 -6.22
N ILE A 72 -0.26 4.65 -5.02
CA ILE A 72 -1.24 4.31 -3.98
C ILE A 72 -1.90 5.57 -3.41
N LYS A 73 -1.12 6.63 -3.20
CA LYS A 73 -1.62 7.93 -2.75
C LYS A 73 -2.67 8.48 -3.71
N ASP A 74 -2.37 8.52 -5.01
CA ASP A 74 -3.31 8.97 -6.03
C ASP A 74 -4.63 8.18 -6.01
N GLN A 75 -4.54 6.85 -5.82
CA GLN A 75 -5.74 6.00 -5.67
C GLN A 75 -6.56 6.38 -4.43
N ILE A 76 -5.90 6.62 -3.30
CA ILE A 76 -6.55 7.02 -2.05
C ILE A 76 -7.21 8.39 -2.21
N GLU A 77 -6.51 9.39 -2.73
CA GLU A 77 -7.02 10.75 -2.92
C GLU A 77 -8.25 10.76 -3.83
N ASN A 78 -8.16 10.11 -4.98
CA ASN A 78 -9.27 9.99 -5.93
C ASN A 78 -10.49 9.31 -5.31
N MET A 79 -10.28 8.27 -4.49
CA MET A 79 -11.37 7.55 -3.86
C MET A 79 -12.00 8.34 -2.72
N VAL A 80 -11.20 9.02 -1.88
CA VAL A 80 -11.70 9.90 -0.81
C VAL A 80 -12.53 11.04 -1.39
N GLU A 81 -12.10 11.61 -2.52
CA GLU A 81 -12.85 12.65 -3.21
C GLU A 81 -14.20 12.12 -3.72
N LYS A 82 -14.20 10.92 -4.30
CA LYS A 82 -15.43 10.26 -4.82
C LYS A 82 -16.43 9.93 -3.71
N GLU A 83 -15.94 9.56 -2.53
CA GLU A 83 -16.75 9.14 -1.38
C GLU A 83 -17.02 10.26 -0.36
N LYS A 84 -16.91 11.53 -0.75
CA LYS A 84 -17.08 12.70 0.14
C LYS A 84 -18.38 12.69 0.96
N SER A 85 -19.46 12.19 0.39
CA SER A 85 -20.78 12.14 1.05
C SER A 85 -20.94 10.99 2.03
N ASN A 86 -20.09 9.96 1.94
CA ASN A 86 -20.14 8.77 2.79
C ASN A 86 -18.78 8.50 3.46
N PRO A 87 -18.50 9.12 4.61
CA PRO A 87 -17.21 9.00 5.27
C PRO A 87 -16.87 7.58 5.70
N ILE A 88 -17.85 6.74 6.05
CA ILE A 88 -17.62 5.33 6.40
C ILE A 88 -17.16 4.55 5.17
N GLN A 89 -17.80 4.75 4.02
CA GLN A 89 -17.39 4.14 2.77
C GLN A 89 -15.98 4.60 2.35
N GLY A 90 -15.65 5.87 2.58
CA GLY A 90 -14.30 6.40 2.38
C GLY A 90 -13.25 5.65 3.22
N VAL A 91 -13.54 5.36 4.50
CA VAL A 91 -12.65 4.54 5.36
C VAL A 91 -12.47 3.14 4.79
N ILE A 92 -13.56 2.47 4.42
CA ILE A 92 -13.52 1.11 3.85
C ILE A 92 -12.69 1.11 2.57
N SER A 93 -12.87 2.10 1.70
CA SER A 93 -12.17 2.22 0.42
C SER A 93 -10.66 2.44 0.59
N ILE A 94 -10.23 3.26 1.56
CA ILE A 94 -8.80 3.44 1.89
C ILE A 94 -8.18 2.09 2.28
N TYR A 95 -8.82 1.33 3.16
CA TYR A 95 -8.29 0.03 3.58
C TYR A 95 -8.34 -1.01 2.46
N ARG A 96 -9.35 -0.97 1.58
CA ARG A 96 -9.43 -1.84 0.40
C ARG A 96 -8.24 -1.61 -0.54
N ILE A 97 -7.96 -0.33 -0.87
CA ILE A 97 -6.78 0.05 -1.67
C ILE A 97 -5.50 -0.44 -0.98
N GLY A 98 -5.40 -0.23 0.34
CA GLY A 98 -4.29 -0.72 1.13
C GLY A 98 -4.10 -2.23 1.00
N PHE A 99 -5.13 -3.03 1.24
CA PHE A 99 -5.06 -4.50 1.19
C PHE A 99 -4.75 -5.02 -0.22
N TYR A 100 -5.36 -4.43 -1.26
CA TYR A 100 -5.07 -4.79 -2.64
C TYR A 100 -3.58 -4.61 -2.98
N ASN A 101 -3.01 -3.47 -2.58
CA ASN A 101 -1.60 -3.21 -2.82
C ASN A 101 -0.69 -4.06 -1.91
N LEU A 102 -1.04 -4.23 -0.62
CA LEU A 102 -0.24 -4.98 0.35
C LEU A 102 -0.14 -6.47 0.03
N LYS A 103 -1.15 -7.07 -0.58
CA LYS A 103 -1.08 -8.45 -1.09
C LYS A 103 0.05 -8.67 -2.09
N ARG A 104 0.46 -7.63 -2.80
CA ARG A 104 1.57 -7.69 -3.77
C ARG A 104 2.94 -7.72 -3.11
N PHE A 105 3.02 -7.35 -1.82
CA PHE A 105 4.27 -7.33 -1.08
C PHE A 105 4.63 -8.73 -0.59
N SER A 106 5.77 -9.26 -1.04
CA SER A 106 6.29 -10.46 -0.40
C SER A 106 6.74 -10.15 1.03
N PRO A 107 6.57 -11.08 1.98
CA PRO A 107 7.12 -10.92 3.33
C PRO A 107 8.62 -10.60 3.32
N SER A 108 9.37 -11.18 2.38
CA SER A 108 10.81 -10.94 2.20
C SER A 108 11.13 -9.51 1.79
N PHE A 109 10.24 -8.82 1.06
CA PHE A 109 10.41 -7.41 0.72
C PHE A 109 10.30 -6.53 1.98
N LEU A 110 9.20 -6.66 2.73
CA LEU A 110 8.94 -5.86 3.92
C LEU A 110 9.97 -6.10 5.05
N LEU A 111 10.32 -7.36 5.28
CA LEU A 111 11.38 -7.72 6.23
C LEU A 111 12.76 -7.22 5.75
N GLY A 112 12.98 -7.24 4.43
CA GLY A 112 14.18 -6.70 3.80
C GLY A 112 14.31 -5.18 4.01
N LEU A 113 13.22 -4.43 3.86
CA LEU A 113 13.22 -2.99 4.17
C LEU A 113 13.62 -2.74 5.63
N LYS A 114 12.98 -3.45 6.56
CA LYS A 114 13.27 -3.30 8.00
C LYS A 114 14.73 -3.61 8.34
N LYS A 115 15.30 -4.66 7.72
CA LYS A 115 16.64 -5.16 8.07
C LYS A 115 17.78 -4.42 7.37
N TYR A 116 17.60 -4.06 6.10
CA TYR A 116 18.70 -3.59 5.25
C TYR A 116 18.57 -2.15 4.80
N TYR A 117 17.36 -1.55 4.87
CA TYR A 117 17.06 -0.21 4.37
C TYR A 117 16.21 0.59 5.37
N PRO A 118 16.75 0.91 6.57
CA PRO A 118 15.97 1.54 7.65
C PRO A 118 15.38 2.89 7.25
N LYS A 119 16.09 3.72 6.47
CA LYS A 119 15.58 5.00 5.97
C LYS A 119 14.39 4.81 5.01
N VAL A 120 14.45 3.81 4.15
CA VAL A 120 13.36 3.47 3.23
C VAL A 120 12.15 2.94 4.01
N LYS A 121 12.38 2.17 5.07
CA LYS A 121 11.31 1.72 5.99
C LYS A 121 10.65 2.91 6.72
N GLU A 122 11.40 3.94 7.08
CA GLU A 122 10.87 5.15 7.70
C GLU A 122 9.95 5.90 6.75
N GLN A 123 10.32 6.07 5.48
CA GLN A 123 9.45 6.65 4.46
C GLN A 123 8.13 5.88 4.29
N PHE A 124 8.17 4.55 4.34
CA PHE A 124 6.96 3.73 4.33
C PHE A 124 6.07 3.98 5.57
N ASN A 125 6.65 4.16 6.75
CA ASN A 125 5.89 4.49 7.95
C ASN A 125 5.29 5.89 7.89
N ASP A 126 6.03 6.86 7.37
CA ASP A 126 5.55 8.23 7.15
C ASP A 126 4.37 8.27 6.19
N PHE A 127 4.48 7.54 5.08
CA PHE A 127 3.37 7.35 4.15
C PHE A 127 2.12 6.80 4.85
N ARG A 128 2.25 5.71 5.61
CA ARG A 128 1.13 5.13 6.36
C ARG A 128 0.48 6.12 7.32
N THR A 129 1.28 6.96 7.95
CA THR A 129 0.77 7.97 8.87
C THR A 129 0.05 9.09 8.13
N LYS A 130 0.63 9.62 7.06
CA LYS A 130 0.12 10.78 6.33
C LYS A 130 -1.07 10.41 5.43
N GLU A 131 -0.92 9.35 4.64
CA GLU A 131 -1.85 9.02 3.56
C GLU A 131 -2.90 7.97 3.95
N VAL A 132 -2.73 7.29 5.09
CA VAL A 132 -3.74 6.32 5.60
C VAL A 132 -4.32 6.78 6.92
N HIS A 133 -3.51 6.91 7.98
CA HIS A 133 -4.01 7.19 9.31
C HIS A 133 -4.72 8.55 9.42
N THR A 134 -4.12 9.61 8.90
CA THR A 134 -4.67 10.97 8.98
C THR A 134 -6.00 11.09 8.23
N PRO A 135 -6.14 10.64 6.97
CA PRO A 135 -7.43 10.64 6.28
C PRO A 135 -8.49 9.76 6.96
N VAL A 136 -8.13 8.56 7.41
CA VAL A 136 -9.06 7.66 8.13
C VAL A 136 -9.59 8.33 9.39
N LEU A 137 -8.71 8.92 10.23
CA LEU A 137 -9.15 9.63 11.43
C LEU A 137 -10.08 10.80 11.11
N ARG A 138 -9.79 11.56 10.05
CA ARG A 138 -10.64 12.66 9.57
C ARG A 138 -12.02 12.15 9.18
N LEU A 139 -12.09 11.08 8.37
CA LEU A 139 -13.35 10.49 7.93
C LEU A 139 -14.15 9.91 9.10
N LEU A 140 -13.51 9.24 10.06
CA LEU A 140 -14.20 8.74 11.26
C LEU A 140 -14.75 9.87 12.13
N LYS A 141 -14.03 10.99 12.26
CA LYS A 141 -14.53 12.19 12.95
C LYS A 141 -15.76 12.77 12.25
N GLN A 142 -15.73 12.84 10.92
CA GLN A 142 -16.89 13.28 10.12
C GLN A 142 -18.07 12.32 10.31
N ALA A 143 -17.86 11.00 10.27
CA ALA A 143 -18.88 10.01 10.54
C ALA A 143 -19.49 10.13 11.96
N GLN A 144 -18.66 10.45 12.97
CA GLN A 144 -19.14 10.70 14.33
C GLN A 144 -19.96 11.98 14.42
N THR A 145 -19.55 13.06 13.76
CA THR A 145 -20.33 14.30 13.65
C THR A 145 -21.67 14.07 12.95
N ASN A 146 -21.70 13.20 11.93
CA ASN A 146 -22.91 12.78 11.22
C ASN A 146 -23.77 11.76 12.00
N VAL A 147 -23.43 11.48 13.26
CA VAL A 147 -24.14 10.50 14.12
C VAL A 147 -24.11 9.07 13.55
N GLN A 148 -23.23 8.76 12.62
CA GLN A 148 -23.03 7.41 12.08
C GLN A 148 -22.18 6.53 13.01
N ILE A 149 -21.32 7.14 13.82
CA ILE A 149 -20.50 6.49 14.85
C ILE A 149 -20.93 7.02 16.22
N ARG A 150 -20.98 6.14 17.22
CA ARG A 150 -21.34 6.49 18.60
C ARG A 150 -20.41 7.56 19.17
N ALA A 151 -20.99 8.55 19.87
CA ALA A 151 -20.26 9.69 20.43
C ALA A 151 -19.20 9.31 21.47
N ASN A 152 -19.39 8.19 22.18
CA ASN A 152 -18.48 7.70 23.21
C ASN A 152 -17.26 6.93 22.68
N VAL A 153 -17.11 6.76 21.35
CA VAL A 153 -15.99 6.05 20.74
C VAL A 153 -14.76 6.94 20.71
N ASN A 154 -13.64 6.46 21.25
CA ASN A 154 -12.35 7.11 21.12
C ASN A 154 -11.74 6.82 19.74
N LEU A 155 -11.96 7.71 18.78
CA LEU A 155 -11.53 7.53 17.39
C LEU A 155 -10.02 7.48 17.22
N ALA A 156 -9.25 8.21 18.03
CA ALA A 156 -7.79 8.17 17.97
C ALA A 156 -7.26 6.80 18.39
N LEU A 157 -7.82 6.21 19.44
CA LEU A 157 -7.50 4.84 19.86
C LEU A 157 -7.92 3.82 18.79
N THR A 158 -9.13 3.97 18.25
CA THR A 158 -9.65 3.10 17.17
C THR A 158 -8.69 3.08 15.97
N CYS A 159 -8.29 4.24 15.46
CA CYS A 159 -7.34 4.33 14.36
C CYS A 159 -5.99 3.69 14.69
N LYS A 160 -5.47 3.92 15.90
CA LYS A 160 -4.21 3.32 16.33
C LYS A 160 -4.28 1.79 16.38
N LEU A 161 -5.39 1.24 16.86
CA LEU A 161 -5.61 -0.21 16.88
C LEU A 161 -5.72 -0.79 15.48
N TYR A 162 -6.38 -0.11 14.53
CA TYR A 162 -6.45 -0.54 13.13
C TYR A 162 -5.07 -0.59 12.49
N LEU A 163 -4.25 0.43 12.67
CA LEU A 163 -2.88 0.46 12.15
C LEU A 163 -2.00 -0.66 12.74
N ASN A 164 -2.07 -0.87 14.05
CA ASN A 164 -1.30 -1.91 14.72
C ASN A 164 -1.68 -3.31 14.23
N ARG A 165 -2.97 -3.56 14.01
CA ARG A 165 -3.44 -4.85 13.43
C ARG A 165 -2.89 -5.05 12.02
N LEU A 166 -2.90 -4.03 11.18
CA LEU A 166 -2.32 -4.10 9.83
C LEU A 166 -0.82 -4.35 9.88
N GLU A 167 -0.10 -3.70 10.79
CA GLU A 167 1.33 -3.92 10.97
C GLU A 167 1.63 -5.36 11.38
N TYR A 168 0.84 -5.93 12.28
CA TYR A 168 0.94 -7.34 12.65
C TYR A 168 0.76 -8.25 11.43
N VAL A 169 -0.29 -8.04 10.63
CA VAL A 169 -0.57 -8.82 9.41
C VAL A 169 0.59 -8.76 8.41
N LEU A 170 1.21 -7.58 8.28
CA LEU A 170 2.26 -7.34 7.29
C LEU A 170 3.64 -7.90 7.67
N PHE A 171 3.99 -7.86 8.96
CA PHE A 171 5.36 -8.12 9.42
C PHE A 171 5.48 -9.43 10.22
N THR A 172 4.45 -10.26 10.26
CA THR A 172 4.55 -11.61 10.83
C THR A 172 4.91 -12.64 9.75
N ASN A 173 5.54 -13.72 10.19
CA ASN A 173 5.91 -14.84 9.31
C ASN A 173 4.67 -15.59 8.75
N ASN A 174 3.49 -15.36 9.31
CA ASN A 174 2.21 -15.88 8.83
C ASN A 174 1.54 -14.83 7.95
N ASN A 175 1.82 -14.89 6.65
CA ASN A 175 1.21 -13.99 5.68
C ASN A 175 -0.29 -14.36 5.53
N LEU A 176 -1.16 -13.60 6.19
CA LEU A 176 -2.60 -13.84 6.10
C LEU A 176 -3.15 -13.67 4.68
N PHE A 177 -2.48 -12.89 3.82
CA PHE A 177 -2.87 -12.76 2.41
C PHE A 177 -2.69 -14.03 1.58
N ASP A 178 -1.89 -15.00 2.05
CA ASP A 178 -1.75 -16.31 1.41
C ASP A 178 -2.85 -17.29 1.85
N GLN A 179 -3.49 -17.02 2.99
CA GLN A 179 -4.49 -17.90 3.60
C GLN A 179 -5.93 -17.44 3.38
N TYR A 180 -6.13 -16.11 3.28
CA TYR A 180 -7.44 -15.47 3.19
C TYR A 180 -7.51 -14.50 2.02
N SER A 181 -8.68 -14.32 1.46
CA SER A 181 -8.93 -13.31 0.43
C SER A 181 -8.85 -11.89 1.02
N ASN A 182 -8.58 -10.91 0.15
CA ASN A 182 -8.62 -9.49 0.56
C ASN A 182 -9.99 -9.10 1.14
N GLN A 183 -11.06 -9.70 0.62
CA GLN A 183 -12.42 -9.45 1.07
C GLN A 183 -12.65 -9.96 2.50
N GLU A 184 -12.22 -11.19 2.81
CA GLU A 184 -12.32 -11.74 4.17
C GLU A 184 -11.50 -10.92 5.16
N LEU A 185 -10.27 -10.53 4.79
CA LEU A 185 -9.42 -9.70 5.64
C LEU A 185 -10.04 -8.31 5.86
N LEU A 186 -10.58 -7.68 4.82
CA LEU A 186 -11.27 -6.40 4.93
C LEU A 186 -12.49 -6.50 5.83
N GLU A 187 -13.32 -7.54 5.65
CA GLU A 187 -14.51 -7.78 6.47
C GLU A 187 -14.14 -7.94 7.95
N HIS A 188 -13.19 -8.83 8.26
CA HIS A 188 -12.87 -9.15 9.65
C HIS A 188 -12.01 -8.09 10.36
N LEU A 189 -11.10 -7.44 9.65
CA LEU A 189 -10.21 -6.46 10.28
C LEU A 189 -10.80 -5.06 10.35
N ILE A 190 -11.65 -4.67 9.40
CA ILE A 190 -12.15 -3.31 9.26
C ILE A 190 -13.67 -3.22 9.41
N ILE A 191 -14.43 -3.90 8.54
CA ILE A 191 -15.88 -3.72 8.45
C ILE A 191 -16.58 -4.13 9.74
N ASN A 192 -16.26 -5.30 10.30
CA ASN A 192 -16.84 -5.76 11.56
C ASN A 192 -16.49 -4.84 12.74
N ASN A 193 -15.32 -4.24 12.75
CA ASN A 193 -14.97 -3.25 13.76
C ASN A 193 -15.77 -1.94 13.58
N LEU A 194 -15.97 -1.48 12.33
CA LEU A 194 -16.80 -0.31 12.04
C LEU A 194 -18.25 -0.55 12.45
N ARG A 195 -18.82 -1.74 12.16
CA ARG A 195 -20.15 -2.14 12.65
C ARG A 195 -20.21 -2.09 14.19
N GLY A 196 -19.17 -2.56 14.85
CA GLY A 196 -19.07 -2.54 16.32
C GLY A 196 -19.06 -1.15 16.94
N ILE A 197 -18.72 -0.10 16.21
CA ILE A 197 -18.70 1.29 16.69
C ILE A 197 -19.81 2.15 16.09
N ALA A 198 -20.54 1.67 15.11
CA ALA A 198 -21.65 2.37 14.48
C ALA A 198 -22.77 2.69 15.47
N SER A 199 -23.46 3.83 15.26
CA SER A 199 -24.66 4.19 16.04
C SER A 199 -25.84 3.27 15.71
N ASP A 200 -25.97 2.89 14.45
CA ASP A 200 -26.90 1.88 13.94
C ASP A 200 -26.14 0.87 13.08
N PRO A 201 -26.03 -0.41 13.52
CA PRO A 201 -25.35 -1.46 12.77
C PRO A 201 -25.94 -1.73 11.37
N THR A 202 -27.22 -1.41 11.14
CA THR A 202 -27.90 -1.62 9.84
C THR A 202 -27.40 -0.65 8.77
N TYR A 203 -26.74 0.45 9.16
CA TYR A 203 -26.11 1.41 8.26
C TYR A 203 -25.02 0.80 7.38
N MET A 204 -24.60 -0.42 7.68
CA MET A 204 -23.53 -1.14 6.99
C MET A 204 -24.06 -2.38 6.27
N ASP A 205 -25.22 -2.27 5.64
CA ASP A 205 -25.80 -3.39 4.89
C ASP A 205 -24.86 -3.85 3.76
N ARG A 206 -24.87 -5.17 3.54
CA ARG A 206 -24.02 -5.87 2.58
C ARG A 206 -24.10 -5.29 1.16
N GLU A 207 -25.22 -4.71 0.77
CA GLU A 207 -25.39 -4.09 -0.55
C GLU A 207 -24.58 -2.79 -0.71
N ALA A 208 -24.49 -1.95 0.31
CA ALA A 208 -23.66 -0.74 0.28
C ALA A 208 -22.16 -1.06 0.25
N ILE A 209 -21.76 -2.23 0.78
CA ILE A 209 -20.39 -2.73 0.80
C ILE A 209 -20.10 -3.52 -0.47
N GLY A 210 -21.06 -4.27 -1.00
CA GLY A 210 -20.92 -5.11 -2.18
C GLY A 210 -20.88 -4.35 -3.52
N ALA A 211 -21.55 -3.22 -3.62
CA ALA A 211 -21.53 -2.37 -4.83
C ALA A 211 -20.17 -1.69 -5.07
N ALA A 212 -19.24 -1.82 -4.12
CA ALA A 212 -17.90 -1.24 -4.18
C ALA A 212 -16.79 -2.31 -4.33
N LEU A 213 -17.14 -3.57 -4.61
CA LEU A 213 -16.26 -4.68 -4.99
C LEU A 213 -16.18 -4.82 -6.51
#